data_4b8853fc65ea166231523e29951bdbd2
#
_entry.id   4b8853fc65ea166231523e29951bdbd2
#
_cell.length_a   1.000
_cell.length_b   1.000
_cell.length_c   1.000
_cell.angle_alpha   90.00
_cell.angle_beta   90.00
_cell.angle_gamma   90.00
#
_symmetry.space_group_name_H-M   'P 1'
#
loop_
_entity.id
_entity.type
_entity.pdbx_description
1 polymer ?
#
loop_
_entity_poly.entity_id
_entity_poly.type
_entity_poly.pdbx_seq_one_letter_code
_entity_poly.pdbx_strand_id
1 'polypeptide(L)'
;MDAGPGAWLFDCRGLGAQPQWNALRGVRGEVARVHAPGVSLLRPTRLVHPRYPLYIAPKPGGLFVTAATEIESDDLSPASVRSTLELLSAAYTVHPGFGEARIVELGVQLRPTLADNLPALRLTAPRRMAINGLYRHGFMIAPALLDAALELVDQDHSPLAEQLGLALIR
;
A
#
# COMPACT_ATOMS: atom_id res chain seq x y z
N MET A 1 21.66 13.05 -1.55
CA MET A 1 22.63 12.08 -1.01
C MET A 1 23.39 11.52 -2.19
N ASP A 2 24.68 11.71 -2.22
CA ASP A 2 25.52 11.02 -3.19
C ASP A 2 25.96 9.69 -2.59
N ALA A 3 25.61 8.61 -3.30
CA ALA A 3 26.13 7.30 -2.98
C ALA A 3 27.66 7.29 -3.25
N GLY A 4 28.43 6.67 -2.36
CA GLY A 4 29.88 6.53 -2.57
C GLY A 4 30.23 5.85 -3.90
N PRO A 5 31.48 5.93 -4.35
CA PRO A 5 31.89 5.33 -5.63
C PRO A 5 31.61 3.81 -5.60
N GLY A 6 30.84 3.35 -6.56
CA GLY A 6 30.43 1.94 -6.70
C GLY A 6 29.10 1.56 -6.07
N ALA A 7 28.50 2.40 -5.23
CA ALA A 7 27.21 2.10 -4.60
C ALA A 7 26.01 2.33 -5.54
N TRP A 8 24.96 1.54 -5.34
CA TRP A 8 23.67 1.73 -5.98
C TRP A 8 22.76 2.59 -5.09
N LEU A 9 21.96 3.44 -5.71
CA LEU A 9 20.90 4.20 -5.05
C LEU A 9 19.55 3.64 -5.48
N PHE A 10 18.75 3.19 -4.50
CA PHE A 10 17.37 2.78 -4.71
C PHE A 10 16.41 3.88 -4.24
N ASP A 11 15.58 4.40 -5.15
CA ASP A 11 14.55 5.37 -4.84
C ASP A 11 13.21 4.63 -4.60
N CYS A 12 12.81 4.54 -3.34
CA CYS A 12 11.59 3.88 -2.90
C CYS A 12 10.61 4.89 -2.24
N ARG A 13 10.67 6.19 -2.60
CA ARG A 13 9.90 7.26 -1.94
C ARG A 13 8.39 7.25 -2.23
N GLY A 14 7.88 6.29 -3.00
CA GLY A 14 6.47 6.31 -3.39
C GLY A 14 6.11 7.58 -4.17
N LEU A 15 5.05 8.29 -3.78
CA LEU A 15 4.65 9.54 -4.44
C LEU A 15 5.68 10.67 -4.30
N GLY A 16 6.60 10.59 -3.36
CA GLY A 16 7.72 11.52 -3.28
C GLY A 16 8.66 11.47 -4.49
N ALA A 17 8.57 10.43 -5.33
CA ALA A 17 9.29 10.32 -6.60
C ALA A 17 8.52 10.91 -7.79
N GLN A 18 7.28 11.39 -7.62
CA GLN A 18 6.43 11.89 -8.70
C GLN A 18 7.08 12.99 -9.55
N PRO A 19 7.84 13.97 -9.00
CA PRO A 19 8.53 14.97 -9.83
C PRO A 19 9.50 14.36 -10.86
N GLN A 20 10.12 13.22 -10.54
CA GLN A 20 11.04 12.49 -11.42
C GLN A 20 10.35 11.36 -12.19
N TRP A 21 9.16 10.97 -11.77
CA TRP A 21 8.37 9.90 -12.36
C TRP A 21 6.89 10.32 -12.48
N ASN A 22 6.61 11.16 -13.45
CA ASN A 22 5.31 11.79 -13.68
C ASN A 22 4.15 10.82 -13.98
N ALA A 23 4.44 9.58 -14.35
CA ALA A 23 3.41 8.53 -14.52
C ALA A 23 2.86 7.99 -13.19
N LEU A 24 3.49 8.31 -12.06
CA LEU A 24 2.97 7.95 -10.75
C LEU A 24 1.74 8.78 -10.43
N ARG A 25 0.71 8.11 -9.94
CA ARG A 25 -0.51 8.73 -9.42
C ARG A 25 -0.84 8.22 -8.02
N GLY A 26 -1.59 8.98 -7.27
CA GLY A 26 -2.12 8.58 -5.98
C GLY A 26 -3.47 7.90 -6.13
N VAL A 27 -3.71 6.83 -5.35
CA VAL A 27 -5.05 6.30 -5.13
C VAL A 27 -5.36 6.39 -3.65
N ARG A 28 -6.37 7.18 -3.32
CA ARG A 28 -6.76 7.48 -1.96
C ARG A 28 -7.27 6.23 -1.24
N GLY A 29 -6.76 6.01 -0.04
CA GLY A 29 -7.24 4.99 0.88
C GLY A 29 -7.53 5.56 2.24
N GLU A 30 -8.71 5.29 2.76
CA GLU A 30 -9.13 5.69 4.08
C GLU A 30 -9.24 4.47 4.99
N VAL A 31 -8.83 4.60 6.23
CA VAL A 31 -8.84 3.54 7.24
C VAL A 31 -9.40 4.07 8.55
N ALA A 32 -10.04 3.20 9.32
CA ALA A 32 -10.42 3.49 10.69
C ALA A 32 -9.60 2.63 11.65
N ARG A 33 -8.98 3.26 12.65
CA ARG A 33 -8.40 2.57 13.79
C ARG A 33 -9.35 2.66 14.96
N VAL A 34 -9.71 1.50 15.51
CA VAL A 34 -10.65 1.41 16.59
C VAL A 34 -10.09 0.59 17.75
N HIS A 35 -10.45 0.94 18.97
CA HIS A 35 -10.13 0.20 20.17
C HIS A 35 -11.39 -0.55 20.63
N ALA A 36 -11.31 -1.89 20.62
CA ALA A 36 -12.43 -2.78 20.95
C ALA A 36 -11.92 -3.97 21.79
N PRO A 37 -11.55 -3.79 23.07
CA PRO A 37 -10.91 -4.82 23.88
C PRO A 37 -11.81 -6.04 24.13
N GLY A 38 -13.12 -5.91 23.97
CA GLY A 38 -14.07 -7.01 24.09
C GLY A 38 -14.25 -7.84 22.80
N VAL A 39 -13.58 -7.47 21.69
CA VAL A 39 -13.66 -8.20 20.45
C VAL A 39 -12.52 -9.20 20.35
N SER A 40 -12.84 -10.47 20.11
CA SER A 40 -11.87 -11.56 19.99
C SER A 40 -11.69 -11.99 18.53
N LEU A 41 -11.00 -11.17 17.74
CA LEU A 41 -10.52 -11.53 16.40
C LEU A 41 -9.00 -11.71 16.44
N LEU A 42 -8.52 -12.93 16.29
CA LEU A 42 -7.08 -13.26 16.41
C LEU A 42 -6.33 -13.17 15.08
N ARG A 43 -7.04 -13.07 13.96
CA ARG A 43 -6.47 -13.07 12.61
C ARG A 43 -7.08 -11.95 11.77
N PRO A 44 -6.36 -11.47 10.76
CA PRO A 44 -6.96 -10.61 9.74
C PRO A 44 -8.20 -11.26 9.16
N THR A 45 -9.31 -10.58 9.23
CA THR A 45 -10.62 -11.05 8.78
C THR A 45 -11.05 -10.22 7.59
N ARG A 46 -11.44 -10.87 6.50
CA ARG A 46 -11.91 -10.20 5.29
C ARG A 46 -13.43 -10.37 5.19
N LEU A 47 -14.12 -9.24 5.05
CA LEU A 47 -15.52 -9.22 4.66
C LEU A 47 -15.59 -9.17 3.12
N VAL A 48 -16.23 -10.19 2.53
CA VAL A 48 -16.53 -10.18 1.10
C VAL A 48 -17.83 -9.41 0.93
N HIS A 49 -17.70 -8.15 0.53
CA HIS A 49 -18.81 -7.25 0.33
C HIS A 49 -19.00 -6.96 -1.18
N PRO A 50 -20.25 -6.87 -1.69
CA PRO A 50 -20.50 -6.70 -3.12
C PRO A 50 -19.99 -5.38 -3.72
N ARG A 51 -19.78 -4.34 -2.90
CA ARG A 51 -19.30 -3.02 -3.35
C ARG A 51 -17.81 -2.83 -3.19
N TYR A 52 -17.21 -3.37 -2.13
CA TYR A 52 -15.80 -3.15 -1.80
C TYR A 52 -15.27 -4.27 -0.90
N PRO A 53 -14.02 -4.70 -1.09
CA PRO A 53 -13.37 -5.60 -0.16
C PRO A 53 -12.97 -4.82 1.09
N LEU A 54 -13.38 -5.31 2.26
CA LEU A 54 -12.99 -4.76 3.53
C LEU A 54 -12.27 -5.82 4.36
N TYR A 55 -11.26 -5.41 5.09
CA TYR A 55 -10.59 -6.28 6.04
C TYR A 55 -10.40 -5.60 7.40
N ILE A 56 -10.39 -6.41 8.44
CA ILE A 56 -10.14 -5.99 9.82
C ILE A 56 -8.86 -6.70 10.26
N ALA A 57 -7.83 -5.94 10.60
CA ALA A 57 -6.56 -6.45 11.07
C ALA A 57 -6.41 -6.18 12.57
N PRO A 58 -6.35 -7.23 13.42
CA PRO A 58 -6.09 -7.07 14.84
C PRO A 58 -4.66 -6.56 15.07
N LYS A 59 -4.50 -5.74 16.12
CA LYS A 59 -3.25 -5.21 16.61
C LYS A 59 -3.15 -5.43 18.11
N PRO A 60 -1.97 -5.39 18.71
CA PRO A 60 -1.82 -5.51 20.16
C PRO A 60 -2.68 -4.50 20.94
N GLY A 61 -3.10 -4.88 22.13
CA GLY A 61 -3.85 -3.98 23.03
C GLY A 61 -5.32 -3.75 22.65
N GLY A 62 -5.98 -4.69 21.96
CA GLY A 62 -7.38 -4.54 21.57
C GLY A 62 -7.62 -3.51 20.47
N LEU A 63 -6.59 -3.12 19.75
CA LEU A 63 -6.68 -2.24 18.61
C LEU A 63 -6.98 -3.04 17.34
N PHE A 64 -7.77 -2.44 16.45
CA PHE A 64 -8.08 -2.99 15.13
C PHE A 64 -7.95 -1.92 14.06
N VAL A 65 -7.48 -2.31 12.89
CA VAL A 65 -7.48 -1.48 11.68
C VAL A 65 -8.54 -2.02 10.75
N THR A 66 -9.57 -1.23 10.51
CA THR A 66 -10.60 -1.49 9.51
C THR A 66 -10.22 -0.76 8.24
N ALA A 67 -10.01 -1.48 7.18
CA ALA A 67 -9.45 -0.96 5.94
C ALA A 67 -10.01 -1.68 4.71
N ALA A 68 -9.88 -1.14 3.56
CA ALA A 68 -9.61 0.24 3.24
C ALA A 68 -10.45 0.61 2.02
N THR A 69 -10.82 1.86 1.94
CA THR A 69 -11.44 2.38 0.73
C THR A 69 -10.44 2.42 -0.43
N GLU A 70 -10.97 2.50 -1.64
CA GLU A 70 -10.20 2.63 -2.86
C GLU A 70 -10.89 3.70 -3.71
N ILE A 71 -10.31 4.90 -3.71
CA ILE A 71 -10.91 6.08 -4.33
C ILE A 71 -9.91 6.65 -5.31
N GLU A 72 -10.29 6.76 -6.57
CA GLU A 72 -9.48 7.38 -7.62
C GLU A 72 -9.42 8.90 -7.39
N SER A 73 -8.54 9.31 -6.52
CA SER A 73 -8.30 10.69 -6.13
C SER A 73 -6.94 10.83 -5.47
N ASP A 74 -6.29 11.95 -5.64
CA ASP A 74 -5.06 12.36 -4.97
C ASP A 74 -5.31 13.34 -3.80
N ASP A 75 -6.58 13.54 -3.42
CA ASP A 75 -6.98 14.38 -2.31
C ASP A 75 -6.56 13.77 -0.96
N LEU A 76 -5.82 14.54 -0.15
CA LEU A 76 -5.38 14.20 1.20
C LEU A 76 -6.22 14.85 2.30
N SER A 77 -7.35 15.46 1.95
CA SER A 77 -8.29 15.98 2.96
C SER A 77 -8.73 14.87 3.93
N PRO A 78 -9.25 15.21 5.11
CA PRO A 78 -9.71 14.23 6.10
C PRO A 78 -10.71 13.21 5.53
N ALA A 79 -10.84 12.07 6.21
CA ALA A 79 -11.74 11.00 5.81
C ALA A 79 -13.19 11.49 5.67
N SER A 80 -13.87 11.02 4.64
CA SER A 80 -15.26 11.39 4.39
C SER A 80 -16.22 10.68 5.35
N VAL A 81 -17.36 11.30 5.62
CA VAL A 81 -18.44 10.66 6.39
C VAL A 81 -18.89 9.36 5.73
N ARG A 82 -19.01 9.35 4.40
CA ARG A 82 -19.39 8.14 3.66
C ARG A 82 -18.43 6.99 3.94
N SER A 83 -17.14 7.20 3.71
CA SER A 83 -16.13 6.15 3.92
C SER A 83 -16.06 5.70 5.37
N THR A 84 -16.18 6.63 6.32
CA THR A 84 -16.21 6.31 7.74
C THR A 84 -17.39 5.41 8.10
N LEU A 85 -18.58 5.72 7.61
CA LEU A 85 -19.77 4.90 7.81
C LEU A 85 -19.62 3.52 7.17
N GLU A 86 -19.08 3.44 5.97
CA GLU A 86 -18.83 2.16 5.27
C GLU A 86 -17.87 1.28 6.05
N LEU A 87 -16.73 1.82 6.49
CA LEU A 87 -15.72 1.09 7.25
C LEU A 87 -16.25 0.60 8.61
N LEU A 88 -16.93 1.47 9.35
CA LEU A 88 -17.41 1.15 10.70
C LEU A 88 -18.63 0.22 10.67
N SER A 89 -19.56 0.41 9.74
CA SER A 89 -20.73 -0.48 9.58
C SER A 89 -20.30 -1.88 9.17
N ALA A 90 -19.30 -1.98 8.30
CA ALA A 90 -18.76 -3.27 7.91
C ALA A 90 -18.05 -3.98 9.07
N ALA A 91 -17.30 -3.26 9.90
CA ALA A 91 -16.73 -3.84 11.12
C ALA A 91 -17.82 -4.34 12.07
N TYR A 92 -18.87 -3.56 12.28
CA TYR A 92 -20.02 -3.94 13.11
C TYR A 92 -20.74 -5.19 12.56
N THR A 93 -20.84 -5.31 11.24
CA THR A 93 -21.42 -6.51 10.59
C THR A 93 -20.59 -7.77 10.85
N VAL A 94 -19.26 -7.64 10.92
CA VAL A 94 -18.37 -8.78 11.20
C VAL A 94 -18.47 -9.23 12.65
N HIS A 95 -18.55 -8.29 13.58
CA HIS A 95 -18.65 -8.61 15.00
C HIS A 95 -19.39 -7.50 15.76
N PRO A 96 -20.50 -7.80 16.47
CA PRO A 96 -21.34 -6.78 17.13
C PRO A 96 -20.58 -5.97 18.20
N GLY A 97 -19.54 -6.52 18.80
CA GLY A 97 -18.69 -5.80 19.76
C GLY A 97 -18.00 -4.56 19.19
N PHE A 98 -17.90 -4.43 17.86
CA PHE A 98 -17.41 -3.18 17.27
C PHE A 98 -18.38 -2.02 17.40
N GLY A 99 -19.66 -2.26 17.70
CA GLY A 99 -20.62 -1.19 17.98
C GLY A 99 -20.24 -0.32 19.18
N GLU A 100 -19.53 -0.90 20.15
CA GLU A 100 -19.05 -0.19 21.35
C GLU A 100 -17.58 0.23 21.25
N ALA A 101 -16.92 -0.01 20.11
CA ALA A 101 -15.53 0.37 19.91
C ALA A 101 -15.34 1.89 19.95
N ARG A 102 -14.18 2.31 20.40
CA ARG A 102 -13.77 3.73 20.35
C ARG A 102 -12.98 4.00 19.12
N ILE A 103 -13.37 5.02 18.35
CA ILE A 103 -12.61 5.48 17.18
C ILE A 103 -11.36 6.19 17.71
N VAL A 104 -10.20 5.64 17.38
CA VAL A 104 -8.90 6.18 17.78
C VAL A 104 -8.37 7.13 16.73
N GLU A 105 -8.54 6.76 15.45
CA GLU A 105 -8.03 7.54 14.33
C GLU A 105 -8.81 7.23 13.06
N LEU A 106 -9.02 8.25 12.25
CA LEU A 106 -9.42 8.12 10.84
C LEU A 106 -8.25 8.59 9.99
N GLY A 107 -7.60 7.65 9.32
CA GLY A 107 -6.40 7.92 8.53
C GLY A 107 -6.70 8.00 7.04
N VAL A 108 -6.00 8.90 6.36
CA VAL A 108 -6.05 9.06 4.90
C VAL A 108 -4.64 9.00 4.36
N GLN A 109 -4.43 8.19 3.32
CA GLN A 109 -3.15 8.12 2.62
C GLN A 109 -3.36 7.81 1.14
N LEU A 110 -2.36 8.15 0.33
CA LEU A 110 -2.32 7.85 -1.08
C LEU A 110 -1.42 6.65 -1.35
N ARG A 111 -1.92 5.70 -2.12
CA ARG A 111 -1.12 4.57 -2.60
C ARG A 111 -0.46 4.96 -3.91
N PRO A 112 0.88 4.90 -4.01
CA PRO A 112 1.56 5.15 -5.28
C PRO A 112 1.26 4.03 -6.28
N THR A 113 0.79 4.39 -7.45
CA THR A 113 0.49 3.43 -8.51
C THR A 113 0.79 4.00 -9.89
N LEU A 114 0.89 3.11 -10.88
CA LEU A 114 0.99 3.41 -12.29
C LEU A 114 -0.36 3.19 -12.99
N ALA A 115 -0.44 3.49 -14.27
CA ALA A 115 -1.70 3.44 -15.01
C ALA A 115 -2.34 2.04 -15.05
N ASP A 116 -1.51 0.99 -15.06
CA ASP A 116 -1.90 -0.42 -15.07
C ASP A 116 -2.06 -1.03 -13.68
N ASN A 117 -1.80 -0.25 -12.62
CA ASN A 117 -1.76 -0.69 -11.23
C ASN A 117 -0.70 -1.78 -10.93
N LEU A 118 0.28 -1.93 -11.80
CA LEU A 118 1.41 -2.86 -11.61
C LEU A 118 2.67 -2.11 -11.17
N PRO A 119 3.52 -2.74 -10.36
CA PRO A 119 4.79 -2.15 -9.98
C PRO A 119 5.77 -2.14 -11.15
N ALA A 120 6.74 -1.24 -11.08
CA ALA A 120 7.81 -1.20 -12.06
C ALA A 120 9.17 -0.87 -11.44
N LEU A 121 10.22 -1.35 -12.09
CA LEU A 121 11.61 -1.00 -11.86
C LEU A 121 12.04 0.01 -12.93
N ARG A 122 12.62 1.14 -12.54
CA ARG A 122 13.07 2.16 -13.47
C ARG A 122 14.53 2.53 -13.22
N LEU A 123 15.37 2.34 -14.22
CA LEU A 123 16.73 2.85 -14.22
C LEU A 123 16.68 4.36 -14.54
N THR A 124 17.00 5.20 -13.58
CA THR A 124 16.91 6.66 -13.71
C THR A 124 18.25 7.29 -14.09
N ALA A 125 19.35 6.62 -13.80
CA ALA A 125 20.72 6.99 -14.15
C ALA A 125 21.65 5.79 -13.90
N PRO A 126 22.93 5.84 -14.29
CA PRO A 126 23.89 4.81 -13.91
C PRO A 126 23.88 4.58 -12.39
N ARG A 127 23.68 3.34 -11.97
CA ARG A 127 23.58 2.92 -10.55
C ARG A 127 22.47 3.62 -9.74
N ARG A 128 21.40 4.01 -10.42
CA ARG A 128 20.22 4.55 -9.78
C ARG A 128 18.97 3.85 -10.28
N MET A 129 18.23 3.22 -9.39
CA MET A 129 16.99 2.51 -9.69
C MET A 129 15.85 3.04 -8.82
N ALA A 130 14.72 3.36 -9.43
CA ALA A 130 13.48 3.62 -8.72
C ALA A 130 12.63 2.35 -8.70
N ILE A 131 12.07 2.01 -7.53
CA ILE A 131 11.13 0.91 -7.31
C ILE A 131 9.83 1.54 -6.84
N ASN A 132 8.76 1.41 -7.64
CA ASN A 132 7.53 2.11 -7.32
C ASN A 132 6.29 1.44 -7.95
N GLY A 133 5.12 2.02 -7.67
CA GLY A 133 3.86 1.53 -8.22
C GLY A 133 3.29 0.29 -7.53
N LEU A 134 3.71 -0.03 -6.30
CA LEU A 134 3.31 -1.23 -5.58
C LEU A 134 1.81 -1.23 -5.17
N TYR A 135 1.15 -0.10 -5.30
CA TYR A 135 -0.28 0.07 -5.08
C TYR A 135 -0.74 -0.49 -3.72
N ARG A 136 -1.74 -1.39 -3.73
CA ARG A 136 -2.33 -1.97 -2.51
C ARG A 136 -1.61 -3.24 -2.02
N HIS A 137 -0.69 -3.77 -2.79
CA HIS A 137 -0.03 -5.05 -2.51
C HIS A 137 1.42 -4.90 -2.04
N GLY A 138 1.87 -3.66 -1.79
CA GLY A 138 3.26 -3.34 -1.51
C GLY A 138 3.91 -4.23 -0.45
N PHE A 139 3.24 -4.44 0.68
CA PHE A 139 3.78 -5.26 1.75
C PHE A 139 4.05 -6.72 1.34
N MET A 140 3.20 -7.28 0.48
CA MET A 140 3.30 -8.66 0.03
C MET A 140 4.30 -8.84 -1.11
N ILE A 141 4.36 -7.90 -2.04
CA ILE A 141 5.17 -8.05 -3.27
C ILE A 141 6.56 -7.39 -3.18
N ALA A 142 6.80 -6.53 -2.18
CA ALA A 142 8.09 -5.84 -2.02
C ALA A 142 9.31 -6.78 -1.98
N PRO A 143 9.28 -7.94 -1.30
CA PRO A 143 10.42 -8.86 -1.33
C PRO A 143 10.79 -9.32 -2.74
N ALA A 144 9.81 -9.75 -3.54
CA ALA A 144 10.06 -10.21 -4.90
C ALA A 144 10.58 -9.08 -5.82
N LEU A 145 10.09 -7.84 -5.62
CA LEU A 145 10.62 -6.68 -6.34
C LEU A 145 12.06 -6.35 -5.96
N LEU A 146 12.40 -6.51 -4.68
CA LEU A 146 13.78 -6.32 -4.22
C LEU A 146 14.69 -7.37 -4.81
N ASP A 147 14.30 -8.64 -4.80
CA ASP A 147 15.08 -9.73 -5.38
C ASP A 147 15.33 -9.50 -6.88
N ALA A 148 14.29 -9.13 -7.63
CA ALA A 148 14.39 -8.78 -9.04
C ALA A 148 15.32 -7.56 -9.27
N ALA A 149 15.27 -6.56 -8.40
CA ALA A 149 16.14 -5.40 -8.49
C ALA A 149 17.63 -5.76 -8.20
N LEU A 150 17.89 -6.66 -7.25
CA LEU A 150 19.22 -7.14 -6.94
C LEU A 150 19.80 -8.00 -8.08
N GLU A 151 19.00 -8.86 -8.72
CA GLU A 151 19.42 -9.60 -9.92
C GLU A 151 19.87 -8.62 -11.04
N LEU A 152 19.11 -7.53 -11.26
CA LEU A 152 19.48 -6.51 -12.25
C LEU A 152 20.79 -5.80 -11.89
N VAL A 153 21.06 -5.58 -10.61
CA VAL A 153 22.30 -4.98 -10.14
C VAL A 153 23.50 -5.89 -10.39
N ASP A 154 23.33 -7.18 -10.13
CA ASP A 154 24.43 -8.15 -10.16
C ASP A 154 24.71 -8.70 -11.58
N GLN A 155 23.66 -8.82 -12.40
CA GLN A 155 23.73 -9.55 -13.67
C GLN A 155 23.28 -8.73 -14.90
N ASP A 156 22.86 -7.46 -14.72
CA ASP A 156 22.21 -6.63 -15.76
C ASP A 156 20.92 -7.25 -16.36
N HIS A 157 20.44 -8.34 -15.77
CA HIS A 157 19.31 -9.12 -16.20
C HIS A 157 18.60 -9.72 -14.98
N SER A 158 17.27 -9.82 -15.01
CA SER A 158 16.49 -10.44 -13.94
C SER A 158 15.48 -11.44 -14.50
N PRO A 159 15.78 -12.74 -14.42
CA PRO A 159 14.82 -13.80 -14.74
C PRO A 159 13.54 -13.69 -13.92
N LEU A 160 13.65 -13.25 -12.66
CA LEU A 160 12.50 -13.06 -11.79
C LEU A 160 11.60 -11.92 -12.29
N ALA A 161 12.17 -10.80 -12.73
CA ALA A 161 11.40 -9.70 -13.31
C ALA A 161 10.63 -10.17 -14.55
N GLU A 162 11.25 -10.95 -15.42
CA GLU A 162 10.60 -11.51 -16.60
C GLU A 162 9.47 -12.48 -16.23
N GLN A 163 9.71 -13.39 -15.29
CA GLN A 163 8.72 -14.33 -14.80
C GLN A 163 7.50 -13.63 -14.20
N LEU A 164 7.71 -12.53 -13.49
CA LEU A 164 6.66 -11.73 -12.87
C LEU A 164 6.01 -10.73 -13.82
N GLY A 165 6.51 -10.59 -15.05
CA GLY A 165 6.04 -9.59 -16.00
C GLY A 165 6.25 -8.15 -15.53
N LEU A 166 7.29 -7.91 -14.72
CA LEU A 166 7.61 -6.58 -14.22
C LEU A 166 8.12 -5.67 -15.32
N ALA A 167 7.57 -4.48 -15.43
CA ALA A 167 8.08 -3.47 -16.35
C ALA A 167 9.45 -2.99 -15.90
N LEU A 168 10.45 -3.14 -16.78
CA LEU A 168 11.76 -2.52 -16.63
C LEU A 168 11.82 -1.30 -17.55
N ILE A 169 11.81 -0.11 -16.96
CA ILE A 169 11.86 1.17 -17.67
C ILE A 169 13.33 1.67 -17.68
N ARG A 170 13.88 1.85 -18.85
CA ARG A 170 15.24 2.37 -19.06
C ARG A 170 15.21 3.81 -19.57
#